data_a3bbaa446c748f17fe45275d1b75ae30
#
_entry.id   a3bbaa446c748f17fe45275d1b75ae30
#
_cell.length_a   1.000
_cell.length_b   1.000
_cell.length_c   1.000
_cell.angle_alpha   90.00
_cell.angle_beta   90.00
_cell.angle_gamma   90.00
#
_symmetry.space_group_name_H-M   'P 1'
#
loop_
_entity.id
_entity.type
_entity.pdbx_description
1 polymer ?
#
loop_
_entity_poly.entity_id
_entity_poly.type
_entity_poly.pdbx_seq_one_letter_code
_entity_poly.pdbx_strand_id
1 'polypeptide(L)'
;IVHGGPFANIAHGCNSVRATKTALKMADYVITEAGFGADLGAEKFFDIKCRKSGLKPDAVVLVATVRALKYNGGVPKTELSAENLDALKKGIVNLEKHIENLQKYGVPVVVTLNAFVSDTQAELDYIQKFCEDKGCEFALAKVWEKGGEGGIELAEKVLKTLETKKSNFHCLYETCLLYTSDAADELD
;
A
#
# COMPACT_ATOMS: atom_id res chain seq x y z
N ILE A 1 1.71 18.29 -9.24
CA ILE A 1 3.06 18.75 -9.58
C ILE A 1 3.71 17.66 -10.42
N VAL A 2 4.02 17.96 -11.66
CA VAL A 2 4.63 17.04 -12.62
C VAL A 2 6.09 17.42 -12.85
N HIS A 3 6.96 16.45 -12.83
CA HIS A 3 8.37 16.64 -13.16
C HIS A 3 8.91 15.38 -13.82
N GLY A 4 9.65 15.49 -14.90
CA GLY A 4 10.47 14.47 -15.55
C GLY A 4 9.82 13.12 -15.90
N GLY A 5 8.58 12.86 -15.54
CA GLY A 5 7.84 11.65 -15.83
C GLY A 5 8.56 10.32 -15.51
N PRO A 6 9.14 10.13 -14.30
CA PRO A 6 9.81 8.87 -13.97
C PRO A 6 8.78 7.74 -13.89
N PHE A 7 9.11 6.61 -14.50
CA PHE A 7 8.33 5.38 -14.34
C PHE A 7 8.63 4.69 -13.01
N ALA A 8 7.67 3.90 -12.52
CA ALA A 8 7.80 3.15 -11.29
C ALA A 8 8.99 2.17 -11.26
N ASN A 9 9.49 1.77 -12.39
CA ASN A 9 10.68 0.92 -12.53
C ASN A 9 12.03 1.66 -12.38
N ILE A 10 12.02 2.98 -12.19
CA ILE A 10 13.23 3.71 -11.80
C ILE A 10 13.52 3.43 -10.32
N ALA A 11 14.79 3.53 -9.93
CA ALA A 11 15.35 2.99 -8.68
C ALA A 11 14.47 3.07 -7.41
N HIS A 12 13.75 4.15 -7.20
CA HIS A 12 12.90 4.32 -6.01
C HIS A 12 11.39 4.21 -6.30
N GLY A 13 10.98 4.04 -7.56
CA GLY A 13 9.59 3.75 -7.94
C GLY A 13 8.55 4.81 -7.54
N CYS A 14 8.95 6.06 -7.31
CA CYS A 14 8.08 7.13 -6.84
C CYS A 14 8.55 8.50 -7.37
N ASN A 15 7.73 9.54 -7.17
CA ASN A 15 8.11 10.89 -7.56
C ASN A 15 9.31 11.44 -6.76
N SER A 16 9.88 12.57 -7.21
CA SER A 16 11.09 13.11 -6.61
C SER A 16 10.87 13.63 -5.19
N VAL A 17 11.95 13.61 -4.40
CA VAL A 17 12.00 14.23 -3.08
C VAL A 17 11.64 15.71 -3.16
N ARG A 18 12.09 16.43 -4.21
CA ARG A 18 11.79 17.85 -4.40
C ARG A 18 10.28 18.08 -4.58
N ALA A 19 9.62 17.28 -5.43
CA ALA A 19 8.17 17.38 -5.64
C ALA A 19 7.40 17.16 -4.34
N THR A 20 7.73 16.10 -3.59
CA THR A 20 7.09 15.82 -2.31
C THR A 20 7.31 16.93 -1.29
N LYS A 21 8.56 17.42 -1.12
CA LYS A 21 8.86 18.52 -0.19
C LYS A 21 8.19 19.84 -0.60
N THR A 22 7.99 20.08 -1.87
CA THR A 22 7.26 21.25 -2.36
C THR A 22 5.77 21.12 -2.05
N ALA A 23 5.17 19.96 -2.32
CA ALA A 23 3.77 19.69 -2.02
C ALA A 23 3.46 19.85 -0.52
N LEU A 24 4.33 19.37 0.36
CA LEU A 24 4.21 19.52 1.82
C LEU A 24 4.25 20.99 2.31
N LYS A 25 4.72 21.93 1.49
CA LYS A 25 4.67 23.37 1.79
C LYS A 25 3.42 24.05 1.26
N MET A 26 2.65 23.35 0.42
CA MET A 26 1.52 23.94 -0.32
C MET A 26 0.17 23.38 0.10
N ALA A 27 0.15 22.31 0.86
CA ALA A 27 -1.08 21.60 1.26
C ALA A 27 -0.97 21.04 2.68
N ASP A 28 -2.13 20.94 3.35
CA ASP A 28 -2.25 20.35 4.69
C ASP A 28 -2.06 18.83 4.65
N TYR A 29 -2.48 18.20 3.55
CA TYR A 29 -2.31 16.77 3.31
C TYR A 29 -1.63 16.53 1.97
N VAL A 30 -0.67 15.62 1.95
CA VAL A 30 0.03 15.22 0.72
C VAL A 30 -0.05 13.72 0.57
N ILE A 31 -0.62 13.29 -0.56
CA ILE A 31 -0.68 11.89 -0.94
C ILE A 31 0.32 11.66 -2.06
N THR A 32 1.14 10.64 -1.90
CA THR A 32 2.11 10.21 -2.91
C THR A 32 2.01 8.70 -3.10
N GLU A 33 2.38 8.22 -4.25
CA GLU A 33 2.37 6.79 -4.53
C GLU A 33 3.75 6.16 -4.41
N ALA A 34 3.76 4.87 -4.10
CA ALA A 34 4.91 3.99 -4.27
C ALA A 34 4.56 3.00 -5.38
N GLY A 35 5.35 3.00 -6.45
CA GLY A 35 5.05 2.20 -7.64
C GLY A 35 5.20 0.70 -7.42
N PHE A 36 4.45 -0.09 -8.19
CA PHE A 36 4.36 -1.55 -8.11
C PHE A 36 3.68 -2.07 -6.83
N GLY A 37 3.82 -3.37 -6.56
CA GLY A 37 3.32 -3.98 -5.35
C GLY A 37 4.01 -3.46 -4.09
N ALA A 38 3.34 -3.55 -2.96
CA ALA A 38 3.86 -3.04 -1.69
C ALA A 38 5.16 -3.74 -1.24
N ASP A 39 5.38 -4.97 -1.68
CA ASP A 39 6.61 -5.72 -1.46
C ASP A 39 7.86 -5.08 -2.08
N LEU A 40 7.68 -4.34 -3.17
CA LEU A 40 8.75 -3.66 -3.88
C LEU A 40 8.69 -2.14 -3.70
N GLY A 41 7.54 -1.54 -4.00
CA GLY A 41 7.38 -0.08 -4.03
C GLY A 41 7.42 0.56 -2.66
N ALA A 42 6.74 -0.02 -1.68
CA ALA A 42 6.75 0.50 -0.32
C ALA A 42 8.14 0.39 0.32
N GLU A 43 8.85 -0.72 0.11
CA GLU A 43 10.20 -0.90 0.61
C GLU A 43 11.15 0.16 0.02
N LYS A 44 11.13 0.37 -1.30
CA LYS A 44 11.91 1.44 -1.94
C LYS A 44 11.54 2.82 -1.44
N PHE A 45 10.26 3.08 -1.26
CA PHE A 45 9.79 4.36 -0.74
C PHE A 45 10.31 4.62 0.67
N PHE A 46 10.21 3.65 1.56
CA PHE A 46 10.62 3.79 2.95
C PHE A 46 12.13 3.77 3.11
N ASP A 47 12.79 2.71 2.65
CA ASP A 47 14.21 2.49 2.93
C ASP A 47 15.15 3.30 2.02
N ILE A 48 14.66 3.81 0.88
CA ILE A 48 15.46 4.68 0.01
C ILE A 48 14.98 6.12 0.10
N LYS A 49 13.75 6.41 -0.32
CA LYS A 49 13.27 7.80 -0.43
C LYS A 49 13.12 8.46 0.93
N CYS A 50 12.44 7.85 1.87
CA CYS A 50 12.23 8.42 3.20
C CYS A 50 13.56 8.54 3.94
N ARG A 51 14.39 7.52 3.90
CA ARG A 51 15.74 7.55 4.51
C ARG A 51 16.58 8.74 4.00
N LYS A 52 16.69 8.87 2.67
CA LYS A 52 17.51 9.95 2.06
C LYS A 52 16.92 11.34 2.23
N SER A 53 15.63 11.46 2.31
CA SER A 53 14.93 12.75 2.35
C SER A 53 14.61 13.25 3.76
N GLY A 54 14.63 12.36 4.76
CA GLY A 54 14.14 12.61 6.11
C GLY A 54 12.61 12.71 6.21
N LEU A 55 11.89 12.28 5.18
CA LEU A 55 10.43 12.21 5.20
C LEU A 55 9.96 11.07 6.11
N LYS A 56 8.86 11.31 6.83
CA LYS A 56 8.24 10.33 7.70
C LYS A 56 6.76 10.25 7.35
N PRO A 57 6.29 9.13 6.77
CA PRO A 57 4.87 8.95 6.47
C PRO A 57 4.03 8.87 7.74
N ASP A 58 2.86 9.49 7.73
CA ASP A 58 1.91 9.47 8.85
C ASP A 58 0.96 8.27 8.76
N ALA A 59 0.62 7.84 7.55
CA ALA A 59 -0.20 6.65 7.27
C ALA A 59 0.13 6.07 5.90
N VAL A 60 -0.27 4.82 5.68
CA VAL A 60 -0.20 4.11 4.40
C VAL A 60 -1.60 3.69 3.97
N VAL A 61 -1.93 3.93 2.71
CA VAL A 61 -3.10 3.34 2.06
C VAL A 61 -2.63 2.15 1.21
N LEU A 62 -3.04 0.95 1.61
CA LEU A 62 -2.77 -0.28 0.89
C LEU A 62 -3.98 -0.64 0.02
N VAL A 63 -3.78 -0.63 -1.30
CA VAL A 63 -4.84 -0.91 -2.27
C VAL A 63 -4.88 -2.40 -2.60
N ALA A 64 -6.05 -3.02 -2.41
CA ALA A 64 -6.32 -4.39 -2.79
C ALA A 64 -7.48 -4.47 -3.79
N THR A 65 -7.61 -5.61 -4.48
CA THR A 65 -8.78 -5.94 -5.32
C THR A 65 -9.17 -7.39 -5.12
N VAL A 66 -10.47 -7.70 -5.15
CA VAL A 66 -10.99 -9.07 -5.11
C VAL A 66 -10.35 -9.92 -6.20
N ARG A 67 -10.24 -9.36 -7.42
CA ARG A 67 -9.65 -10.06 -8.57
C ARG A 67 -8.20 -10.48 -8.34
N ALA A 68 -7.36 -9.60 -7.77
CA ALA A 68 -5.97 -9.95 -7.48
C ALA A 68 -5.88 -11.05 -6.42
N LEU A 69 -6.70 -10.99 -5.40
CA LEU A 69 -6.73 -12.02 -4.35
C LEU A 69 -7.22 -13.37 -4.88
N LYS A 70 -8.29 -13.40 -5.70
CA LYS A 70 -8.74 -14.65 -6.35
C LYS A 70 -7.66 -15.21 -7.30
N TYR A 71 -6.99 -14.35 -8.06
CA TYR A 71 -5.89 -14.76 -8.94
C TYR A 71 -4.75 -15.41 -8.14
N ASN A 72 -4.36 -14.80 -7.02
CA ASN A 72 -3.37 -15.37 -6.09
C ASN A 72 -3.86 -16.69 -5.46
N GLY A 73 -5.17 -16.88 -5.36
CA GLY A 73 -5.80 -18.13 -4.92
C GLY A 73 -5.92 -19.21 -6.00
N GLY A 74 -5.41 -18.93 -7.23
CA GLY A 74 -5.33 -19.89 -8.33
C GLY A 74 -6.46 -19.80 -9.36
N VAL A 75 -7.29 -18.75 -9.33
CA VAL A 75 -8.35 -18.54 -10.36
C VAL A 75 -7.73 -17.99 -11.64
N PRO A 76 -8.02 -18.58 -12.82
CA PRO A 76 -7.56 -18.06 -14.10
C PRO A 76 -8.09 -16.64 -14.37
N LYS A 77 -7.34 -15.83 -15.11
CA LYS A 77 -7.72 -14.44 -15.43
C LYS A 77 -9.09 -14.31 -16.10
N THR A 78 -9.51 -15.32 -16.86
CA THR A 78 -10.80 -15.36 -17.57
C THR A 78 -12.01 -15.57 -16.67
N GLU A 79 -11.79 -16.04 -15.42
CA GLU A 79 -12.85 -16.44 -14.49
C GLU A 79 -12.93 -15.53 -13.24
N LEU A 80 -12.14 -14.47 -13.18
CA LEU A 80 -12.06 -13.58 -12.01
C LEU A 80 -13.34 -12.80 -11.70
N SER A 81 -14.29 -12.73 -12.66
CA SER A 81 -15.58 -12.07 -12.46
C SER A 81 -16.62 -12.93 -11.73
N ALA A 82 -16.43 -14.25 -11.68
CA ALA A 82 -17.31 -15.14 -10.92
C ALA A 82 -16.94 -15.13 -9.43
N GLU A 83 -17.95 -15.25 -8.55
CA GLU A 83 -17.73 -15.42 -7.12
C GLU A 83 -16.90 -16.67 -6.83
N ASN A 84 -15.88 -16.52 -6.00
CA ASN A 84 -15.08 -17.67 -5.55
C ASN A 84 -14.44 -17.40 -4.18
N LEU A 85 -15.21 -17.62 -3.12
CA LEU A 85 -14.75 -17.42 -1.75
C LEU A 85 -13.61 -18.36 -1.34
N ASP A 86 -13.56 -19.58 -1.88
CA ASP A 86 -12.50 -20.52 -1.54
C ASP A 86 -11.16 -20.10 -2.10
N ALA A 87 -11.14 -19.61 -3.33
CA ALA A 87 -9.94 -19.03 -3.92
C ALA A 87 -9.55 -17.72 -3.21
N LEU A 88 -10.54 -16.89 -2.86
CA LEU A 88 -10.31 -15.67 -2.10
C LEU A 88 -9.62 -15.96 -0.75
N LYS A 89 -10.11 -16.98 -0.01
CA LYS A 89 -9.51 -17.44 1.25
C LYS A 89 -8.08 -17.97 1.07
N LYS A 90 -7.78 -18.61 -0.03
CA LYS A 90 -6.42 -19.05 -0.35
C LYS A 90 -5.50 -17.90 -0.71
N GLY A 91 -6.00 -16.91 -1.44
CA GLY A 91 -5.19 -15.79 -1.90
C GLY A 91 -5.05 -14.65 -0.91
N ILE A 92 -5.88 -14.59 0.14
CA ILE A 92 -5.85 -13.52 1.15
C ILE A 92 -4.51 -13.43 1.89
N VAL A 93 -3.76 -14.52 1.97
CA VAL A 93 -2.43 -14.57 2.58
C VAL A 93 -1.44 -13.61 1.92
N ASN A 94 -1.66 -13.26 0.65
CA ASN A 94 -0.88 -12.25 -0.03
C ASN A 94 -1.13 -10.85 0.56
N LEU A 95 -2.40 -10.49 0.78
CA LEU A 95 -2.77 -9.25 1.45
C LEU A 95 -2.26 -9.22 2.89
N GLU A 96 -2.39 -10.33 3.61
CA GLU A 96 -1.84 -10.48 4.96
C GLU A 96 -0.36 -10.13 5.00
N LYS A 97 0.41 -10.69 4.07
CA LYS A 97 1.85 -10.45 4.02
C LYS A 97 2.20 -8.98 3.74
N HIS A 98 1.46 -8.32 2.87
CA HIS A 98 1.64 -6.89 2.62
C HIS A 98 1.30 -6.05 3.85
N ILE A 99 0.22 -6.36 4.58
CA ILE A 99 -0.14 -5.68 5.83
C ILE A 99 0.99 -5.85 6.86
N GLU A 100 1.44 -7.09 7.10
CA GLU A 100 2.53 -7.38 8.04
C GLU A 100 3.83 -6.63 7.70
N ASN A 101 4.18 -6.60 6.42
CA ASN A 101 5.39 -5.92 5.97
C ASN A 101 5.30 -4.41 6.21
N LEU A 102 4.15 -3.79 5.92
CA LEU A 102 3.95 -2.36 6.17
C LEU A 102 3.92 -2.02 7.66
N GLN A 103 3.30 -2.86 8.48
CA GLN A 103 3.25 -2.67 9.94
C GLN A 103 4.65 -2.72 10.58
N LYS A 104 5.60 -3.47 10.02
CA LYS A 104 6.99 -3.50 10.49
C LYS A 104 7.68 -2.14 10.43
N TYR A 105 7.27 -1.25 9.55
CA TYR A 105 7.80 0.11 9.48
C TYR A 105 7.22 1.04 10.55
N GLY A 106 6.29 0.57 11.36
CA GLY A 106 5.66 1.36 12.43
C GLY A 106 4.67 2.41 11.93
N VAL A 107 4.18 2.28 10.71
CA VAL A 107 3.22 3.21 10.09
C VAL A 107 1.80 2.64 10.16
N PRO A 108 0.78 3.42 10.57
CA PRO A 108 -0.61 3.01 10.50
C PRO A 108 -1.03 2.63 9.07
N VAL A 109 -1.72 1.50 8.91
CA VAL A 109 -2.17 0.99 7.61
C VAL A 109 -3.70 1.10 7.52
N VAL A 110 -4.16 1.72 6.43
CA VAL A 110 -5.56 1.72 5.99
C VAL A 110 -5.63 0.86 4.74
N VAL A 111 -6.39 -0.22 4.77
CA VAL A 111 -6.62 -1.05 3.58
C VAL A 111 -7.81 -0.51 2.81
N THR A 112 -7.64 -0.27 1.52
CA THR A 112 -8.76 0.06 0.64
C THR A 112 -8.96 -1.03 -0.40
N LEU A 113 -10.21 -1.43 -0.55
CA LEU A 113 -10.61 -2.36 -1.60
C LEU A 113 -11.16 -1.57 -2.78
N ASN A 114 -10.41 -1.57 -3.89
CA ASN A 114 -10.89 -0.99 -5.14
C ASN A 114 -11.89 -1.97 -5.77
N ALA A 115 -13.19 -1.71 -5.55
CA ALA A 115 -14.27 -2.60 -5.93
C ALA A 115 -14.61 -2.51 -7.42
N PHE A 116 -14.88 -3.65 -8.01
CA PHE A 116 -15.43 -3.79 -9.34
C PHE A 116 -16.90 -4.20 -9.27
N VAL A 117 -17.66 -3.89 -10.32
CA VAL A 117 -19.10 -4.23 -10.41
C VAL A 117 -19.37 -5.74 -10.28
N SER A 118 -18.39 -6.56 -10.63
CA SER A 118 -18.49 -8.03 -10.51
C SER A 118 -18.21 -8.59 -9.12
N ASP A 119 -17.74 -7.77 -8.19
CA ASP A 119 -17.38 -8.24 -6.85
C ASP A 119 -18.66 -8.44 -6.03
N THR A 120 -18.79 -9.57 -5.36
CA THR A 120 -19.98 -9.90 -4.59
C THR A 120 -19.89 -9.39 -3.16
N GLN A 121 -21.05 -9.15 -2.54
CA GLN A 121 -21.08 -8.67 -1.16
C GLN A 121 -20.39 -9.65 -0.19
N ALA A 122 -20.52 -10.95 -0.43
CA ALA A 122 -19.87 -11.97 0.39
C ALA A 122 -18.33 -11.89 0.32
N GLU A 123 -17.78 -11.60 -0.86
CA GLU A 123 -16.34 -11.39 -1.05
C GLU A 123 -15.87 -10.11 -0.36
N LEU A 124 -16.64 -9.02 -0.47
CA LEU A 124 -16.33 -7.74 0.17
C LEU A 124 -16.34 -7.87 1.70
N ASP A 125 -17.38 -8.46 2.27
CA ASP A 125 -17.54 -8.65 3.72
C ASP A 125 -16.41 -9.51 4.30
N TYR A 126 -16.00 -10.54 3.56
CA TYR A 126 -14.90 -11.41 3.98
C TYR A 126 -13.58 -10.62 4.09
N ILE A 127 -13.25 -9.81 3.08
CA ILE A 127 -12.01 -9.02 3.09
C ILE A 127 -12.06 -7.95 4.17
N GLN A 128 -13.20 -7.26 4.32
CA GLN A 128 -13.38 -6.26 5.37
C GLN A 128 -13.11 -6.86 6.75
N LYS A 129 -13.79 -7.94 7.09
CA LYS A 129 -13.61 -8.63 8.37
C LYS A 129 -12.16 -9.06 8.58
N PHE A 130 -11.52 -9.61 7.54
CA PHE A 130 -10.11 -9.99 7.60
C PHE A 130 -9.19 -8.82 7.94
N CYS A 131 -9.39 -7.66 7.32
CA CYS A 131 -8.59 -6.46 7.57
C CYS A 131 -8.80 -5.92 9.00
N GLU A 132 -10.04 -5.91 9.47
CA GLU A 132 -10.40 -5.50 10.83
C GLU A 132 -9.76 -6.44 11.87
N ASP A 133 -9.80 -7.76 11.65
CA ASP A 133 -9.14 -8.77 12.50
C ASP A 133 -7.61 -8.59 12.56
N LYS A 134 -7.00 -8.02 11.51
CA LYS A 134 -5.57 -7.64 11.46
C LYS A 134 -5.27 -6.25 12.05
N GLY A 135 -6.26 -5.58 12.63
CA GLY A 135 -6.11 -4.27 13.26
C GLY A 135 -5.95 -3.10 12.29
N CYS A 136 -6.29 -3.30 11.01
CA CYS A 136 -6.30 -2.27 9.99
C CYS A 136 -7.66 -1.60 9.89
N GLU A 137 -7.67 -0.28 9.63
CA GLU A 137 -8.87 0.38 9.12
C GLU A 137 -9.13 -0.10 7.69
N PHE A 138 -10.40 -0.26 7.34
CA PHE A 138 -10.83 -0.70 6.02
C PHE A 138 -11.80 0.30 5.41
N ALA A 139 -11.68 0.53 4.10
CA ALA A 139 -12.62 1.34 3.32
C ALA A 139 -12.85 0.72 1.94
N LEU A 140 -14.11 0.74 1.51
CA LEU A 140 -14.47 0.37 0.15
C LEU A 140 -14.33 1.58 -0.78
N ALA A 141 -13.54 1.45 -1.84
CA ALA A 141 -13.39 2.48 -2.86
C ALA A 141 -14.16 2.11 -4.14
N LYS A 142 -15.11 2.97 -4.53
CA LYS A 142 -15.90 2.87 -5.77
C LYS A 142 -15.59 4.03 -6.72
N VAL A 143 -14.34 4.50 -6.72
CA VAL A 143 -13.92 5.70 -7.45
C VAL A 143 -14.11 5.53 -8.96
N TRP A 144 -13.93 4.33 -9.47
CA TRP A 144 -14.16 4.05 -10.89
C TRP A 144 -15.62 4.24 -11.31
N GLU A 145 -16.56 3.84 -10.44
CA GLU A 145 -18.00 3.93 -10.71
C GLU A 145 -18.57 5.32 -10.43
N LYS A 146 -18.14 5.94 -9.30
CA LYS A 146 -18.76 7.13 -8.71
C LYS A 146 -17.86 8.37 -8.70
N GLY A 147 -16.69 8.29 -9.31
CA GLY A 147 -15.71 9.38 -9.23
C GLY A 147 -15.32 9.70 -7.78
N GLY A 148 -15.15 10.98 -7.47
CA GLY A 148 -14.72 11.42 -6.13
C GLY A 148 -15.65 10.99 -4.99
N GLU A 149 -16.95 10.91 -5.24
CA GLU A 149 -17.93 10.45 -4.23
C GLU A 149 -17.65 9.01 -3.77
N GLY A 150 -17.16 8.16 -4.69
CA GLY A 150 -16.76 6.78 -4.37
C GLY A 150 -15.52 6.64 -3.50
N GLY A 151 -14.82 7.74 -3.22
CA GLY A 151 -13.62 7.79 -2.36
C GLY A 151 -13.84 8.45 -0.98
N ILE A 152 -15.04 8.96 -0.69
CA ILE A 152 -15.32 9.71 0.55
C ILE A 152 -15.04 8.84 1.78
N GLU A 153 -15.55 7.61 1.80
CA GLU A 153 -15.34 6.67 2.92
C GLU A 153 -13.84 6.44 3.19
N LEU A 154 -13.05 6.25 2.13
CA LEU A 154 -11.61 6.11 2.25
C LEU A 154 -10.97 7.37 2.85
N ALA A 155 -11.37 8.54 2.38
CA ALA A 155 -10.85 9.81 2.90
C ALA A 155 -11.16 9.98 4.39
N GLU A 156 -12.38 9.69 4.83
CA GLU A 156 -12.78 9.74 6.23
C GLU A 156 -11.98 8.76 7.11
N LYS A 157 -11.76 7.53 6.62
CA LYS A 157 -10.94 6.54 7.33
C LYS A 157 -9.48 6.96 7.45
N VAL A 158 -8.92 7.57 6.41
CA VAL A 158 -7.56 8.12 6.43
C VAL A 158 -7.46 9.26 7.43
N LEU A 159 -8.37 10.24 7.38
CA LEU A 159 -8.39 11.36 8.32
C LEU A 159 -8.51 10.89 9.77
N LYS A 160 -9.45 10.00 10.05
CA LYS A 160 -9.60 9.38 11.38
C LYS A 160 -8.31 8.70 11.83
N THR A 161 -7.64 7.98 10.93
CA THR A 161 -6.37 7.32 11.24
C THR A 161 -5.29 8.33 11.60
N LEU A 162 -5.15 9.41 10.85
CA LEU A 162 -4.20 10.49 11.11
C LEU A 162 -4.45 11.21 12.45
N GLU A 163 -5.72 11.34 12.86
CA GLU A 163 -6.11 11.95 14.13
C GLU A 163 -5.89 11.04 15.35
N THR A 164 -6.14 9.74 15.18
CA THR A 164 -6.20 8.78 16.30
C THR A 164 -4.95 7.91 16.48
N LYS A 165 -4.17 7.72 15.43
CA LYS A 165 -2.98 6.87 15.43
C LYS A 165 -1.74 7.71 15.10
N LYS A 166 -0.66 7.47 15.83
CA LYS A 166 0.64 8.12 15.55
C LYS A 166 1.55 7.16 14.82
N SER A 167 2.18 7.66 13.77
CA SER A 167 3.25 6.94 13.08
C SER A 167 4.50 6.89 13.96
N ASN A 168 5.08 5.70 14.06
CA ASN A 168 6.40 5.47 14.61
C ASN A 168 7.35 4.97 13.52
N PHE A 169 7.33 5.68 12.40
CA PHE A 169 8.07 5.28 11.20
C PHE A 169 9.56 5.11 11.47
N HIS A 170 10.08 3.96 11.05
CA HIS A 170 11.51 3.64 11.05
C HIS A 170 11.85 2.76 9.85
N CYS A 171 13.09 2.80 9.40
CA CYS A 171 13.60 1.90 8.38
C CYS A 171 13.88 0.53 8.99
N LEU A 172 13.79 -0.53 8.18
CA LEU A 172 13.94 -1.91 8.67
C LEU A 172 15.39 -2.29 8.99
N TYR A 173 16.36 -1.59 8.41
CA TYR A 173 17.79 -1.86 8.61
C TYR A 173 18.61 -0.58 8.59
N GLU A 174 19.78 -0.64 9.21
CA GLU A 174 20.78 0.43 9.17
C GLU A 174 21.62 0.32 7.89
N THR A 175 22.04 1.47 7.35
CA THR A 175 22.78 1.49 6.07
C THR A 175 24.10 0.73 6.14
N CYS A 176 24.76 0.74 7.30
CA CYS A 176 26.03 0.05 7.50
C CYS A 176 25.93 -1.48 7.45
N LEU A 177 24.74 -2.05 7.73
CA LEU A 177 24.55 -3.49 7.66
C LEU A 177 24.63 -4.05 6.23
N LEU A 178 24.41 -3.21 5.22
CA LEU A 178 24.54 -3.60 3.81
C LEU A 178 25.99 -3.81 3.38
N TYR A 179 26.95 -3.20 4.10
CA TYR A 179 28.39 -3.34 3.83
C TYR A 179 29.06 -4.44 4.64
N THR A 180 28.35 -5.04 5.58
CA THR A 180 28.88 -6.08 6.48
C THR A 180 28.22 -7.43 6.28
N SER A 181 27.38 -7.60 5.24
CA SER A 181 26.84 -8.91 4.88
C SER A 181 27.91 -9.73 4.14
N ASP A 182 28.05 -11.01 4.46
CA ASP A 182 28.97 -11.97 3.80
C ASP A 182 28.88 -11.94 2.27
N ALA A 183 27.72 -11.55 1.72
CA ALA A 183 27.54 -11.39 0.28
C ALA A 183 28.39 -10.25 -0.34
N ALA A 184 28.91 -9.32 0.45
CA ALA A 184 29.81 -8.27 -0.02
C ALA A 184 31.29 -8.76 -0.03
N ASP A 185 31.62 -9.73 0.80
CA ASP A 185 32.99 -10.27 0.92
C ASP A 185 33.29 -11.37 -0.12
N GLU A 186 32.26 -11.91 -0.79
CA GLU A 186 32.43 -12.91 -1.85
C GLU A 186 32.73 -12.32 -3.24
N LEU A 187 32.85 -11.01 -3.38
CA LEU A 187 33.08 -10.31 -4.66
C LEU A 187 34.49 -9.72 -4.83
N ASP A 188 35.44 -10.03 -3.94
CA ASP A 188 36.86 -9.68 -4.07
C ASP A 188 37.72 -10.85 -4.62
#